data_eec38bc0d7fedb8167802605a5b0c644
#
_entry.id   eec38bc0d7fedb8167802605a5b0c644
#
_cell.length_a   1.000
_cell.length_b   1.000
_cell.length_c   1.000
_cell.angle_alpha   90.00
_cell.angle_beta   90.00
_cell.angle_gamma   90.00
#
_symmetry.space_group_name_H-M   'P 1'
#
loop_
_entity.id
_entity.type
_entity.pdbx_description
1 polymer ?
#
loop_
_entity_poly.entity_id
_entity_poly.type
_entity_poly.pdbx_seq_one_letter_code
_entity_poly.pdbx_strand_id
1 'polypeptide(L)'
;MSGFRVIVIDDERIVGQMIKAAMEPDGYKVETFLNAEPAFARLREEKFDVVITDLKMKGIDGMDVLRTIKTAYPEIKVIMITAFASLDSAVEAMKSKVDGFFAKPVKIKDLKECVQKLLNRADTTAG
;
A
#
# COMPACT_ATOMS: atom_id res chain seq x y z
N MET A 1 -11.43 7.04 14.62
CA MET A 1 -10.11 7.56 14.61
C MET A 1 -9.08 6.46 14.49
N SER A 2 -8.30 6.49 13.48
CA SER A 2 -7.50 5.31 13.25
C SER A 2 -6.13 5.33 13.91
N GLY A 3 -5.40 6.41 13.81
CA GLY A 3 -4.01 6.40 14.21
C GLY A 3 -3.17 5.42 13.41
N PHE A 4 -3.75 4.71 12.44
CA PHE A 4 -3.02 3.76 11.60
C PHE A 4 -2.06 4.51 10.68
N ARG A 5 -0.94 3.86 10.39
CA ARG A 5 0.13 4.46 9.62
C ARG A 5 0.25 3.80 8.25
N VAL A 6 0.33 4.62 7.22
CA VAL A 6 0.32 4.19 5.82
C VAL A 6 1.54 4.71 5.10
N ILE A 7 2.18 3.85 4.32
CA ILE A 7 3.23 4.27 3.38
C ILE A 7 2.66 4.17 1.97
N VAL A 8 2.90 5.20 1.16
CA VAL A 8 2.57 5.19 -0.27
C VAL A 8 3.87 5.27 -1.06
N ILE A 9 4.09 4.33 -1.97
CA ILE A 9 5.26 4.30 -2.84
C ILE A 9 4.78 4.41 -4.28
N ASP A 10 5.07 5.54 -4.92
CA ASP A 10 4.68 5.76 -6.31
C ASP A 10 5.61 6.82 -6.89
N ASP A 11 6.20 6.55 -8.05
CA ASP A 11 7.12 7.50 -8.65
C ASP A 11 6.41 8.72 -9.28
N GLU A 12 5.09 8.67 -9.37
CA GLU A 12 4.28 9.84 -9.70
C GLU A 12 3.91 10.55 -8.41
N ARG A 13 4.55 11.68 -8.16
CA ARG A 13 4.36 12.45 -6.92
C ARG A 13 2.90 12.75 -6.62
N ILE A 14 2.12 13.07 -7.68
CA ILE A 14 0.72 13.46 -7.50
C ILE A 14 -0.12 12.34 -6.89
N VAL A 15 0.21 11.07 -7.17
CA VAL A 15 -0.54 9.95 -6.63
C VAL A 15 -0.41 9.89 -5.11
N GLY A 16 0.82 9.99 -4.61
CA GLY A 16 1.04 10.01 -3.16
C GLY A 16 0.36 11.18 -2.50
N GLN A 17 0.44 12.37 -3.12
CA GLN A 17 -0.20 13.57 -2.57
C GLN A 17 -1.71 13.43 -2.50
N MET A 18 -2.33 12.84 -3.53
CA MET A 18 -3.77 12.62 -3.55
C MET A 18 -4.21 11.67 -2.45
N ILE A 19 -3.49 10.57 -2.30
CA ILE A 19 -3.84 9.57 -1.28
C ILE A 19 -3.66 10.15 0.10
N LYS A 20 -2.57 10.86 0.34
CA LYS A 20 -2.32 11.50 1.64
C LYS A 20 -3.42 12.51 1.97
N ALA A 21 -3.77 13.37 1.02
CA ALA A 21 -4.80 14.38 1.22
C ALA A 21 -6.17 13.76 1.51
N ALA A 22 -6.44 12.59 0.92
CA ALA A 22 -7.71 11.92 1.10
C ALA A 22 -7.79 11.15 2.42
N MET A 23 -6.67 10.61 2.90
CA MET A 23 -6.69 9.71 4.05
C MET A 23 -6.38 10.39 5.37
N GLU A 24 -5.58 11.45 5.37
CA GLU A 24 -5.23 12.13 6.62
C GLU A 24 -6.44 12.69 7.37
N PRO A 25 -7.46 13.26 6.68
CA PRO A 25 -8.67 13.72 7.41
C PRO A 25 -9.39 12.61 8.17
N ASP A 26 -9.21 11.36 7.76
CA ASP A 26 -9.83 10.21 8.44
C ASP A 26 -8.96 9.68 9.59
N GLY A 27 -7.87 10.35 9.91
CA GLY A 27 -7.02 9.98 11.04
C GLY A 27 -5.82 9.12 10.68
N TYR A 28 -5.62 8.79 9.41
CA TYR A 28 -4.44 8.03 8.99
C TYR A 28 -3.22 8.94 8.98
N LYS A 29 -2.07 8.37 9.34
CA LYS A 29 -0.79 9.05 9.20
C LYS A 29 -0.13 8.51 7.94
N VAL A 30 0.04 9.35 6.93
CA VAL A 30 0.49 8.92 5.60
C VAL A 30 1.85 9.52 5.28
N GLU A 31 2.79 8.65 4.90
CA GLU A 31 4.10 9.07 4.41
C GLU A 31 4.22 8.61 2.95
N THR A 32 4.75 9.48 2.11
CA THR A 32 4.85 9.20 0.68
C THR A 32 6.29 9.13 0.24
N PHE A 33 6.58 8.21 -0.68
CA PHE A 33 7.92 7.99 -1.20
C PHE A 33 7.85 7.80 -2.71
N LEU A 34 8.87 8.29 -3.41
CA LEU A 34 8.93 8.17 -4.86
C LEU A 34 9.61 6.88 -5.32
N ASN A 35 10.26 6.18 -4.40
CA ASN A 35 10.87 4.88 -4.70
C ASN A 35 10.92 4.02 -3.43
N ALA A 36 11.27 2.76 -3.62
CA ALA A 36 11.15 1.77 -2.55
C ALA A 36 12.22 1.89 -1.46
N GLU A 37 13.44 2.27 -1.81
CA GLU A 37 14.54 2.22 -0.83
C GLU A 37 14.31 3.11 0.39
N PRO A 38 13.94 4.39 0.24
CA PRO A 38 13.67 5.19 1.43
C PRO A 38 12.45 4.70 2.21
N ALA A 39 11.48 4.08 1.53
CA ALA A 39 10.35 3.48 2.23
C ALA A 39 10.80 2.30 3.08
N PHE A 40 11.68 1.45 2.57
CA PHE A 40 12.23 0.33 3.35
C PHE A 40 13.03 0.83 4.55
N ALA A 41 13.79 1.91 4.36
CA ALA A 41 14.53 2.51 5.48
C ALA A 41 13.56 2.95 6.58
N ARG A 42 12.44 3.54 6.16
CA ARG A 42 11.44 3.99 7.12
C ARG A 42 10.77 2.84 7.86
N LEU A 43 10.53 1.73 7.16
CA LEU A 43 9.94 0.53 7.76
C LEU A 43 10.85 -0.08 8.83
N ARG A 44 12.15 0.11 8.72
CA ARG A 44 13.09 -0.36 9.75
C ARG A 44 13.05 0.51 11.00
N GLU A 45 12.62 1.75 10.87
CA GLU A 45 12.61 2.70 11.99
C GLU A 45 11.30 2.70 12.76
N GLU A 46 10.18 2.52 12.07
CA GLU A 46 8.85 2.67 12.65
C GLU A 46 7.93 1.57 12.16
N LYS A 47 6.90 1.30 12.93
CA LYS A 47 5.86 0.34 12.55
C LYS A 47 4.82 1.01 11.66
N PHE A 48 4.43 0.32 10.61
CA PHE A 48 3.36 0.76 9.71
C PHE A 48 2.33 -0.36 9.57
N ASP A 49 1.12 0.02 9.18
CA ASP A 49 0.00 -0.90 9.08
C ASP A 49 -0.30 -1.30 7.64
N VAL A 50 -0.10 -0.36 6.71
CA VAL A 50 -0.44 -0.56 5.30
C VAL A 50 0.65 0.05 4.42
N VAL A 51 1.00 -0.65 3.35
CA VAL A 51 1.83 -0.11 2.28
C VAL A 51 1.00 -0.15 1.00
N ILE A 52 0.90 1.00 0.34
CA ILE A 52 0.26 1.12 -0.97
C ILE A 52 1.37 1.38 -1.97
N THR A 53 1.54 0.52 -2.95
CA THR A 53 2.65 0.64 -3.90
C THR A 53 2.20 0.52 -5.34
N ASP A 54 2.87 1.25 -6.23
CA ASP A 54 2.72 1.03 -7.66
C ASP A 54 3.48 -0.22 -8.07
N LEU A 55 3.07 -0.85 -9.16
CA LEU A 55 3.74 -2.02 -9.71
C LEU A 55 4.98 -1.62 -10.51
N LYS A 56 4.86 -0.63 -11.40
CA LYS A 56 5.94 -0.22 -12.29
C LYS A 56 6.61 1.03 -11.77
N MET A 57 7.86 0.90 -11.33
CA MET A 57 8.68 2.01 -10.84
C MET A 57 10.10 1.80 -11.31
N LYS A 58 10.87 2.88 -11.35
CA LYS A 58 12.30 2.78 -11.63
C LYS A 58 13.00 2.06 -10.48
N GLY A 59 13.89 1.16 -10.79
CA GLY A 59 14.62 0.38 -9.80
C GLY A 59 13.82 -0.82 -9.33
N ILE A 60 13.50 -0.87 -8.04
CA ILE A 60 12.72 -1.99 -7.47
C ILE A 60 11.26 -1.83 -7.84
N ASP A 61 10.67 -2.84 -8.48
CA ASP A 61 9.27 -2.76 -8.85
C ASP A 61 8.36 -3.16 -7.68
N GLY A 62 7.04 -2.92 -7.87
CA GLY A 62 6.07 -3.16 -6.82
C GLY A 62 5.94 -4.63 -6.43
N MET A 63 6.23 -5.54 -7.34
CA MET A 63 6.16 -6.96 -7.02
C MET A 63 7.27 -7.33 -6.04
N ASP A 64 8.46 -6.76 -6.21
CA ASP A 64 9.56 -6.95 -5.28
C ASP A 64 9.27 -6.31 -3.93
N VAL A 65 8.62 -5.13 -3.94
CA VAL A 65 8.18 -4.49 -2.70
C VAL A 65 7.23 -5.41 -1.94
N LEU A 66 6.24 -5.96 -2.65
CA LEU A 66 5.26 -6.86 -2.05
C LEU A 66 5.93 -8.08 -1.41
N ARG A 67 6.82 -8.74 -2.15
CA ARG A 67 7.50 -9.93 -1.63
C ARG A 67 8.38 -9.62 -0.43
N THR A 68 9.11 -8.51 -0.51
CA THR A 68 10.00 -8.09 0.58
C THR A 68 9.20 -7.82 1.85
N ILE A 69 8.10 -7.09 1.73
CA ILE A 69 7.29 -6.76 2.89
C ILE A 69 6.63 -8.00 3.46
N LYS A 70 6.07 -8.85 2.62
CA LYS A 70 5.39 -10.06 3.11
C LYS A 70 6.37 -11.02 3.80
N THR A 71 7.63 -11.01 3.40
CA THR A 71 8.66 -11.83 4.05
C THR A 71 9.12 -11.22 5.36
N ALA A 72 9.42 -9.92 5.37
CA ALA A 72 10.02 -9.26 6.52
C ALA A 72 8.99 -8.75 7.53
N TYR A 73 7.79 -8.37 7.05
CA TYR A 73 6.74 -7.77 7.89
C TYR A 73 5.39 -8.36 7.51
N PRO A 74 5.16 -9.65 7.79
CA PRO A 74 3.94 -10.34 7.30
C PRO A 74 2.64 -9.73 7.82
N GLU A 75 2.68 -8.98 8.89
CA GLU A 75 1.49 -8.34 9.46
C GLU A 75 1.08 -7.08 8.70
N ILE A 76 1.96 -6.50 7.88
CA ILE A 76 1.63 -5.29 7.12
C ILE A 76 0.76 -5.66 5.93
N LYS A 77 -0.34 -4.91 5.74
CA LYS A 77 -1.19 -5.09 4.58
C LYS A 77 -0.59 -4.36 3.39
N VAL A 78 -0.58 -5.03 2.23
CA VAL A 78 -0.01 -4.43 1.02
C VAL A 78 -1.10 -4.32 -0.04
N ILE A 79 -1.29 -3.11 -0.56
CA ILE A 79 -2.23 -2.81 -1.63
C ILE A 79 -1.41 -2.33 -2.83
N MET A 80 -1.68 -2.89 -3.98
CA MET A 80 -1.02 -2.49 -5.22
C MET A 80 -1.96 -1.68 -6.09
N ILE A 81 -1.47 -0.55 -6.61
CA ILE A 81 -2.21 0.27 -7.57
C ILE A 81 -1.31 0.47 -8.78
N THR A 82 -1.85 0.30 -9.99
CA THR A 82 -0.98 0.39 -11.17
C THR A 82 -1.75 0.73 -12.45
N ALA A 83 -1.10 1.52 -13.32
CA ALA A 83 -1.59 1.76 -14.67
C ALA A 83 -1.33 0.55 -15.58
N PHE A 84 -0.54 -0.41 -15.13
CA PHE A 84 -0.14 -1.59 -15.91
C PHE A 84 -0.81 -2.86 -15.41
N ALA A 85 -2.07 -2.73 -14.97
CA ALA A 85 -2.83 -3.88 -14.51
C ALA A 85 -3.09 -4.84 -15.66
N SER A 86 -2.81 -6.12 -15.42
CA SER A 86 -3.06 -7.19 -16.37
C SER A 86 -3.49 -8.43 -15.59
N LEU A 87 -4.05 -9.42 -16.29
CA LEU A 87 -4.38 -10.67 -15.64
C LEU A 87 -3.14 -11.32 -15.05
N ASP A 88 -2.03 -11.32 -15.79
CA ASP A 88 -0.79 -11.93 -15.33
C ASP A 88 -0.25 -11.24 -14.08
N SER A 89 -0.23 -9.91 -14.05
CA SER A 89 0.26 -9.18 -12.88
C SER A 89 -0.66 -9.37 -11.68
N ALA A 90 -1.96 -9.41 -11.89
CA ALA A 90 -2.92 -9.64 -10.81
C ALA A 90 -2.74 -11.04 -10.22
N VAL A 91 -2.56 -12.05 -11.06
CA VAL A 91 -2.35 -13.43 -10.59
C VAL A 91 -1.04 -13.53 -9.82
N GLU A 92 0.03 -12.92 -10.32
CA GLU A 92 1.32 -12.92 -9.63
C GLU A 92 1.22 -12.25 -8.26
N ALA A 93 0.53 -11.11 -8.20
CA ALA A 93 0.32 -10.39 -6.94
C ALA A 93 -0.46 -11.24 -5.94
N MET A 94 -1.50 -11.93 -6.41
CA MET A 94 -2.29 -12.80 -5.55
C MET A 94 -1.47 -13.97 -5.01
N LYS A 95 -0.62 -14.56 -5.85
CA LYS A 95 0.29 -15.63 -5.40
C LYS A 95 1.27 -15.13 -4.35
N SER A 96 1.61 -13.86 -4.39
CA SER A 96 2.51 -13.22 -3.42
C SER A 96 1.74 -12.62 -2.24
N LYS A 97 0.45 -12.93 -2.11
CA LYS A 97 -0.41 -12.59 -0.97
C LYS A 97 -0.69 -11.09 -0.84
N VAL A 98 -0.87 -10.40 -1.97
CA VAL A 98 -1.31 -9.01 -1.95
C VAL A 98 -2.68 -8.93 -1.29
N ASP A 99 -2.91 -7.87 -0.53
CA ASP A 99 -4.18 -7.68 0.19
C ASP A 99 -5.20 -6.88 -0.63
N GLY A 100 -4.75 -6.10 -1.60
CA GLY A 100 -5.63 -5.37 -2.51
C GLY A 100 -4.88 -5.06 -3.80
N PHE A 101 -5.63 -4.98 -4.91
CA PHE A 101 -5.04 -4.71 -6.23
C PHE A 101 -6.01 -3.86 -7.02
N PHE A 102 -5.55 -2.69 -7.46
CA PHE A 102 -6.37 -1.73 -8.19
C PHE A 102 -5.69 -1.26 -9.46
N ALA A 103 -6.47 -1.11 -10.52
CA ALA A 103 -6.00 -0.45 -11.73
C ALA A 103 -6.13 1.07 -11.58
N LYS A 104 -5.18 1.82 -12.09
CA LYS A 104 -5.27 3.28 -12.16
C LYS A 104 -6.18 3.69 -13.31
N PRO A 105 -6.93 4.77 -13.19
CA PRO A 105 -7.05 5.62 -12.01
C PRO A 105 -7.91 4.97 -10.94
N VAL A 106 -7.37 4.89 -9.71
CA VAL A 106 -8.10 4.30 -8.61
C VAL A 106 -9.06 5.34 -8.02
N LYS A 107 -10.27 4.89 -7.71
CA LYS A 107 -11.23 5.75 -7.02
C LYS A 107 -10.84 5.80 -5.56
N ILE A 108 -10.67 7.01 -5.03
CA ILE A 108 -10.26 7.20 -3.64
C ILE A 108 -11.22 6.51 -2.68
N LYS A 109 -12.52 6.58 -2.96
CA LYS A 109 -13.51 5.91 -2.14
C LYS A 109 -13.24 4.41 -2.04
N ASP A 110 -12.94 3.77 -3.17
CA ASP A 110 -12.69 2.32 -3.20
C ASP A 110 -11.43 1.97 -2.44
N LEU A 111 -10.38 2.78 -2.59
CA LEU A 111 -9.13 2.57 -1.88
C LEU A 111 -9.34 2.70 -0.38
N LYS A 112 -10.04 3.72 0.07
CA LYS A 112 -10.31 3.94 1.48
C LYS A 112 -11.13 2.80 2.07
N GLU A 113 -12.13 2.33 1.33
CA GLU A 113 -12.93 1.18 1.78
C GLU A 113 -12.07 -0.08 1.93
N CYS A 114 -11.16 -0.31 0.98
CA CYS A 114 -10.25 -1.45 1.06
C CYS A 114 -9.37 -1.38 2.31
N VAL A 115 -8.74 -0.24 2.53
CA VAL A 115 -7.90 -0.04 3.72
C VAL A 115 -8.70 -0.26 4.99
N GLN A 116 -9.88 0.33 5.06
CA GLN A 116 -10.73 0.22 6.24
C GLN A 116 -11.11 -1.22 6.52
N LYS A 117 -11.51 -1.96 5.49
CA LYS A 117 -11.87 -3.37 5.65
C LYS A 117 -10.69 -4.21 6.11
N LEU A 118 -9.51 -3.99 5.57
CA LEU A 118 -8.32 -4.75 5.94
C LEU A 118 -7.96 -4.53 7.41
N LEU A 119 -8.03 -3.28 7.88
CA LEU A 119 -7.66 -2.95 9.24
C LEU A 119 -8.77 -3.32 10.24
N ASN A 120 -10.02 -3.10 9.89
CA ASN A 120 -11.14 -3.46 10.76
C ASN A 120 -11.26 -4.98 10.90
N ARG A 121 -10.92 -5.73 9.85
CA ARG A 121 -10.95 -7.19 9.93
C ARG A 121 -9.97 -7.70 10.98
N ALA A 122 -8.81 -7.06 11.12
CA ALA A 122 -7.86 -7.41 12.16
C ALA A 122 -8.45 -7.14 13.55
N ASP A 123 -9.11 -6.00 13.72
CA ASP A 123 -9.77 -5.65 14.97
C ASP A 123 -10.89 -6.63 15.30
N THR A 124 -11.69 -6.99 14.31
CA THR A 124 -12.80 -7.92 14.49
C THR A 124 -12.27 -9.30 14.91
N THR A 125 -11.17 -9.71 14.32
CA THR A 125 -10.57 -11.00 14.65
C THR A 125 -10.07 -11.01 16.09
N ALA A 126 -9.58 -9.88 16.56
CA ALA A 126 -9.09 -9.76 17.94
C ALA A 126 -10.24 -9.79 18.94
N GLY A 127 -11.40 -9.37 18.52
CA GLY A 127 -12.59 -9.40 19.36
C GLY A 127 -13.23 -10.74 19.35
#